data_3ce544f9590dfaaf17d2628128b37631
#
_entry.id   3ce544f9590dfaaf17d2628128b37631
#
_cell.length_a   1.000
_cell.length_b   1.000
_cell.length_c   1.000
_cell.angle_alpha   90.00
_cell.angle_beta   90.00
_cell.angle_gamma   90.00
#
_symmetry.space_group_name_H-M   'P 1'
#
loop_
_entity.id
_entity.type
_entity.pdbx_description
1 polymer ?
#
loop_
_entity_poly.entity_id
_entity_poly.type
_entity_poly.pdbx_seq_one_letter_code
_entity_poly.pdbx_strand_id
1 'polypeptide(L)'
;MRKLRNTLAAISILFLASCGGNKDYYMFTSFHEPANEGLRYLYSEDGMHWDSVPGVWLKPELGQHQLMRDPSMVRTPDGTYHLVWTTSWKGDLGFGYAYSKDLIHWSEQQMIPVMANEPTTVNVWAPEIFYDDEAEQFMVVWASCVPGRFEKGIEEEKNNHRLYYITTKDFKTISETKLLYDPGFSSIDATIIKRAKNDYVMVLKDNTRPERNLKVAFADSLTGPYSPASQPFTESFVEGLSLIHI
;
A
#
# COMPACT_ATOMS: atom_id res chain seq x y z
N MET A 1 -79.96 -22.23 20.57
CA MET A 1 -78.92 -21.22 20.87
C MET A 1 -77.56 -21.93 20.92
N ARG A 2 -76.79 -21.84 19.84
CA ARG A 2 -75.48 -22.47 19.72
C ARG A 2 -74.41 -21.39 19.98
N LYS A 3 -73.58 -21.55 21.02
CA LYS A 3 -72.45 -20.68 21.33
C LYS A 3 -71.29 -21.03 20.43
N LEU A 4 -70.88 -20.08 19.58
CA LEU A 4 -69.59 -20.15 18.83
C LEU A 4 -68.46 -19.90 19.82
N ARG A 5 -67.53 -20.84 19.91
CA ARG A 5 -66.21 -20.65 20.59
C ARG A 5 -65.20 -20.16 19.55
N ASN A 6 -64.77 -18.90 19.70
CA ASN A 6 -63.65 -18.39 18.94
C ASN A 6 -62.36 -18.92 19.54
N THR A 7 -61.67 -19.76 18.77
CA THR A 7 -60.31 -20.20 19.08
C THR A 7 -59.36 -19.24 18.42
N LEU A 8 -58.70 -18.36 19.19
CA LEU A 8 -57.58 -17.55 18.74
C LEU A 8 -56.36 -18.49 18.60
N ALA A 9 -55.90 -18.72 17.36
CA ALA A 9 -54.62 -19.32 17.12
C ALA A 9 -53.54 -18.24 17.25
N ALA A 10 -52.72 -18.35 18.30
CA ALA A 10 -51.52 -17.55 18.44
C ALA A 10 -50.44 -18.06 17.50
N ILE A 11 -50.15 -17.29 16.47
CA ILE A 11 -48.97 -17.55 15.58
C ILE A 11 -47.76 -17.04 16.30
N SER A 12 -46.96 -17.95 16.87
CA SER A 12 -45.62 -17.62 17.39
C SER A 12 -44.67 -17.48 16.22
N ILE A 13 -44.31 -16.24 15.89
CA ILE A 13 -43.24 -15.97 14.94
C ILE A 13 -41.92 -16.22 15.69
N LEU A 14 -41.28 -17.35 15.39
CA LEU A 14 -39.90 -17.60 15.78
C LEU A 14 -38.99 -16.66 14.94
N PHE A 15 -38.48 -15.61 15.56
CA PHE A 15 -37.32 -14.91 15.03
C PHE A 15 -36.12 -15.83 15.20
N LEU A 16 -35.70 -16.48 14.12
CA LEU A 16 -34.41 -17.06 14.00
C LEU A 16 -33.42 -15.88 13.93
N ALA A 17 -32.86 -15.47 15.07
CA ALA A 17 -31.69 -14.62 15.11
C ALA A 17 -30.56 -15.44 14.44
N SER A 18 -30.28 -15.15 13.19
CA SER A 18 -29.06 -15.58 12.53
C SER A 18 -27.90 -14.88 13.26
N CYS A 19 -27.25 -15.58 14.17
CA CYS A 19 -25.93 -15.23 14.67
C CYS A 19 -24.92 -15.48 13.54
N GLY A 20 -24.97 -14.69 12.49
CA GLY A 20 -23.85 -14.53 11.58
C GLY A 20 -22.85 -13.66 12.29
N GLY A 21 -21.85 -14.25 12.96
CA GLY A 21 -20.68 -13.50 13.38
C GLY A 21 -20.11 -12.79 12.15
N ASN A 22 -19.78 -11.51 12.28
CA ASN A 22 -19.03 -10.81 11.26
C ASN A 22 -17.75 -11.60 11.04
N LYS A 23 -17.56 -12.08 9.82
CA LYS A 23 -16.35 -12.78 9.43
C LYS A 23 -15.41 -11.73 8.88
N ASP A 24 -14.25 -11.60 9.50
CA ASP A 24 -13.21 -10.73 8.99
C ASP A 24 -12.52 -11.39 7.80
N TYR A 25 -12.14 -10.59 6.83
CA TYR A 25 -11.41 -11.01 5.64
C TYR A 25 -10.16 -10.17 5.47
N TYR A 26 -9.08 -10.81 5.06
CA TYR A 26 -7.90 -10.12 4.57
C TYR A 26 -8.14 -9.71 3.12
N MET A 27 -7.69 -8.53 2.75
CA MET A 27 -7.75 -8.02 1.39
C MET A 27 -6.38 -7.61 0.90
N PHE A 28 -6.07 -7.94 -0.34
CA PHE A 28 -4.83 -7.60 -1.02
C PHE A 28 -5.15 -6.87 -2.32
N THR A 29 -4.47 -5.75 -2.56
CA THR A 29 -4.53 -5.01 -3.82
C THR A 29 -3.50 -5.56 -4.79
N SER A 30 -3.88 -5.74 -6.05
CA SER A 30 -3.00 -6.29 -7.07
C SER A 30 -3.25 -5.65 -8.44
N PHE A 31 -2.42 -6.01 -9.39
CA PHE A 31 -2.52 -5.62 -10.79
C PHE A 31 -2.04 -6.77 -11.68
N HIS A 32 -2.27 -6.68 -12.99
CA HIS A 32 -1.69 -7.58 -13.98
C HIS A 32 -0.80 -6.80 -14.94
N GLU A 33 0.36 -7.34 -15.29
CA GLU A 33 1.19 -6.76 -16.34
C GLU A 33 0.44 -6.77 -17.70
N PRO A 34 0.58 -5.71 -18.50
CA PRO A 34 1.48 -4.56 -18.40
C PRO A 34 0.96 -3.39 -17.53
N ALA A 35 0.11 -3.64 -16.54
CA ALA A 35 -0.39 -2.71 -15.53
C ALA A 35 -1.32 -1.58 -16.04
N ASN A 36 -1.86 -1.70 -17.24
CA ASN A 36 -2.77 -0.73 -17.85
C ASN A 36 -4.25 -1.09 -17.70
N GLU A 37 -4.56 -2.25 -17.13
CA GLU A 37 -5.95 -2.65 -16.88
C GLU A 37 -6.53 -2.00 -15.63
N GLY A 38 -5.75 -1.91 -14.54
CA GLY A 38 -6.12 -1.27 -13.30
C GLY A 38 -6.15 -2.17 -12.07
N LEU A 39 -6.78 -1.66 -11.02
CA LEU A 39 -6.85 -2.26 -9.70
C LEU A 39 -7.63 -3.57 -9.70
N ARG A 40 -7.05 -4.58 -9.05
CA ARG A 40 -7.65 -5.88 -8.77
C ARG A 40 -7.55 -6.19 -7.28
N TYR A 41 -8.43 -7.06 -6.81
CA TYR A 41 -8.45 -7.51 -5.43
C TYR A 41 -8.27 -9.01 -5.33
N LEU A 42 -7.56 -9.40 -4.29
CA LEU A 42 -7.56 -10.75 -3.75
C LEU A 42 -8.12 -10.69 -2.33
N TYR A 43 -8.77 -11.74 -1.89
CA TYR A 43 -9.24 -11.86 -0.51
C TYR A 43 -8.85 -13.20 0.08
N SER A 44 -8.77 -13.26 1.39
CA SER A 44 -8.46 -14.46 2.15
C SER A 44 -9.23 -14.47 3.46
N GLU A 45 -9.58 -15.67 3.94
CA GLU A 45 -10.18 -15.90 5.25
C GLU A 45 -9.13 -16.20 6.33
N ASP A 46 -7.94 -16.63 5.92
CA ASP A 46 -6.89 -17.13 6.82
C ASP A 46 -5.53 -16.43 6.63
N GLY A 47 -5.42 -15.53 5.65
CA GLY A 47 -4.19 -14.83 5.28
C GLY A 47 -3.18 -15.70 4.52
N MET A 48 -3.50 -16.98 4.25
CA MET A 48 -2.60 -17.93 3.59
C MET A 48 -3.14 -18.41 2.23
N HIS A 49 -4.45 -18.58 2.11
CA HIS A 49 -5.11 -19.01 0.88
C HIS A 49 -5.89 -17.82 0.30
N TRP A 50 -5.60 -17.48 -0.94
CA TRP A 50 -6.10 -16.26 -1.57
C TRP A 50 -6.93 -16.57 -2.81
N ASP A 51 -8.12 -15.98 -2.87
CA ASP A 51 -9.02 -16.03 -4.01
C ASP A 51 -9.11 -14.65 -4.68
N SER A 52 -9.29 -14.62 -5.99
CA SER A 52 -9.47 -13.36 -6.73
C SER A 52 -10.92 -12.87 -6.67
N VAL A 53 -11.08 -11.56 -6.47
CA VAL A 53 -12.36 -10.89 -6.71
C VAL A 53 -12.44 -10.54 -8.20
N PRO A 54 -13.38 -11.12 -8.96
CA PRO A 54 -13.45 -10.87 -10.40
C PRO A 54 -13.69 -9.41 -10.74
N GLY A 55 -12.98 -8.90 -11.74
CA GLY A 55 -13.18 -7.54 -12.27
C GLY A 55 -11.95 -6.65 -12.15
N VAL A 56 -12.11 -5.43 -12.68
CA VAL A 56 -11.18 -4.29 -12.53
C VAL A 56 -11.96 -3.20 -11.81
N TRP A 57 -11.42 -2.75 -10.68
CA TRP A 57 -12.16 -1.91 -9.73
C TRP A 57 -11.84 -0.43 -9.84
N LEU A 58 -10.68 -0.07 -10.42
CA LEU A 58 -10.29 1.28 -10.76
C LEU A 58 -9.34 1.23 -11.96
N LYS A 59 -9.69 1.87 -13.06
CA LYS A 59 -8.81 2.00 -14.24
C LYS A 59 -7.86 3.18 -14.05
N PRO A 60 -6.56 3.04 -14.43
CA PRO A 60 -5.62 4.15 -14.32
C PRO A 60 -5.92 5.24 -15.37
N GLU A 61 -5.93 6.49 -14.92
CA GLU A 61 -6.15 7.67 -15.76
C GLU A 61 -5.00 8.67 -15.67
N LEU A 62 -4.04 8.44 -14.76
CA LEU A 62 -2.95 9.36 -14.46
C LEU A 62 -1.62 8.90 -15.04
N GLY A 63 -0.74 9.88 -15.21
CA GLY A 63 0.64 9.68 -15.61
C GLY A 63 0.84 9.51 -17.12
N GLN A 64 2.11 9.53 -17.54
CA GLN A 64 2.48 9.44 -18.94
C GLN A 64 2.11 8.10 -19.58
N HIS A 65 2.14 7.03 -18.80
CA HIS A 65 1.86 5.67 -19.27
C HIS A 65 0.50 5.13 -18.81
N GLN A 66 -0.22 5.87 -17.96
CA GLN A 66 -1.50 5.45 -17.39
C GLN A 66 -1.45 4.03 -16.81
N LEU A 67 -0.45 3.80 -15.95
CA LEU A 67 -0.26 2.50 -15.29
C LEU A 67 -0.85 2.54 -13.87
N MET A 68 -1.21 1.36 -13.39
CA MET A 68 -1.48 1.11 -11.98
C MET A 68 -0.62 -0.08 -11.55
N ARG A 69 0.60 0.23 -11.12
CA ARG A 69 1.52 -0.75 -10.56
C ARG A 69 1.60 -0.58 -9.05
N ASP A 70 1.93 -1.66 -8.38
CA ASP A 70 2.23 -1.68 -6.95
C ASP A 70 1.15 -0.91 -6.13
N PRO A 71 -0.16 -1.19 -6.33
CA PRO A 71 -1.20 -0.50 -5.60
C PRO A 71 -1.14 -0.86 -4.12
N SER A 72 -0.99 0.13 -3.25
CA SER A 72 -1.00 -0.02 -1.79
C SER A 72 -2.18 0.69 -1.18
N MET A 73 -2.85 0.05 -0.21
CA MET A 73 -4.11 0.53 0.34
C MET A 73 -4.12 0.43 1.87
N VAL A 74 -4.66 1.47 2.52
CA VAL A 74 -4.94 1.47 3.95
C VAL A 74 -6.39 1.88 4.23
N ARG A 75 -6.98 1.35 5.29
CA ARG A 75 -8.29 1.77 5.80
C ARG A 75 -8.11 2.61 7.06
N THR A 76 -8.70 3.82 7.05
CA THR A 76 -8.71 4.70 8.23
C THR A 76 -9.83 4.33 9.20
N PRO A 77 -9.77 4.79 10.48
CA PRO A 77 -10.79 4.51 11.49
C PRO A 77 -12.22 4.94 11.12
N ASP A 78 -12.37 5.96 10.26
CA ASP A 78 -13.66 6.40 9.73
C ASP A 78 -14.23 5.50 8.62
N GLY A 79 -13.53 4.41 8.31
CA GLY A 79 -13.91 3.40 7.31
C GLY A 79 -13.55 3.74 5.87
N THR A 80 -12.82 4.84 5.62
CA THR A 80 -12.36 5.20 4.28
C THR A 80 -11.14 4.37 3.88
N TYR A 81 -11.16 3.88 2.65
CA TYR A 81 -10.00 3.23 2.01
C TYR A 81 -9.23 4.27 1.19
N HIS A 82 -7.93 4.33 1.38
CA HIS A 82 -7.02 5.22 0.68
C HIS A 82 -6.03 4.38 -0.11
N LEU A 83 -5.91 4.67 -1.39
CA LEU A 83 -5.11 3.91 -2.35
C LEU A 83 -4.04 4.82 -2.97
N VAL A 84 -2.82 4.32 -3.06
CA VAL A 84 -1.72 4.93 -3.81
C VAL A 84 -1.15 3.92 -4.80
N TRP A 85 -0.55 4.41 -5.91
CA TRP A 85 0.03 3.51 -6.93
C TRP A 85 1.07 4.21 -7.80
N THR A 86 1.94 3.43 -8.42
CA THR A 86 2.87 3.86 -9.46
C THR A 86 2.12 4.14 -10.76
N THR A 87 2.28 5.33 -11.33
CA THR A 87 1.56 5.78 -12.54
C THR A 87 2.36 5.61 -13.83
N SER A 88 3.69 5.47 -13.71
CA SER A 88 4.58 5.41 -14.87
C SER A 88 5.90 4.70 -14.54
N TRP A 89 6.51 4.09 -15.53
CA TRP A 89 7.86 3.53 -15.42
C TRP A 89 8.93 4.59 -15.18
N LYS A 90 8.75 5.77 -15.77
CA LYS A 90 9.67 6.91 -15.66
C LYS A 90 8.97 8.20 -16.08
N GLY A 91 9.52 9.32 -15.67
CA GLY A 91 9.11 10.66 -16.11
C GLY A 91 8.04 11.31 -15.24
N ASP A 92 7.22 10.54 -14.52
CA ASP A 92 6.30 11.11 -13.55
C ASP A 92 7.04 11.44 -12.24
N LEU A 93 6.77 12.64 -11.71
CA LEU A 93 7.35 13.14 -10.46
C LEU A 93 6.42 12.98 -9.25
N GLY A 94 5.50 12.04 -9.34
CA GLY A 94 4.50 11.78 -8.32
C GLY A 94 3.90 10.38 -8.43
N PHE A 95 3.00 10.08 -7.53
CA PHE A 95 2.23 8.85 -7.51
C PHE A 95 0.72 9.15 -7.61
N GLY A 96 -0.06 8.16 -8.01
CA GLY A 96 -1.51 8.25 -8.06
C GLY A 96 -2.14 8.06 -6.69
N TYR A 97 -3.23 8.76 -6.43
CA TYR A 97 -4.03 8.64 -5.22
C TYR A 97 -5.52 8.65 -5.54
N ALA A 98 -6.29 7.83 -4.85
CA ALA A 98 -7.74 7.86 -4.81
C ALA A 98 -8.25 7.31 -3.46
N TYR A 99 -9.52 7.57 -3.13
CA TYR A 99 -10.15 7.02 -1.94
C TYR A 99 -11.53 6.46 -2.24
N SER A 100 -12.01 5.54 -1.39
CA SER A 100 -13.31 4.91 -1.50
C SER A 100 -13.91 4.63 -0.12
N LYS A 101 -15.24 4.56 -0.03
CA LYS A 101 -15.97 4.12 1.18
C LYS A 101 -16.42 2.66 1.09
N ASP A 102 -16.38 2.06 -0.09
CA ASP A 102 -16.99 0.75 -0.36
C ASP A 102 -16.15 -0.17 -1.25
N LEU A 103 -14.93 0.26 -1.67
CA LEU A 103 -14.02 -0.44 -2.58
C LEU A 103 -14.54 -0.60 -4.02
N ILE A 104 -15.73 -0.07 -4.31
CA ILE A 104 -16.40 -0.14 -5.61
C ILE A 104 -16.40 1.22 -6.30
N HIS A 105 -16.79 2.26 -5.56
CA HIS A 105 -16.87 3.62 -6.07
C HIS A 105 -15.68 4.43 -5.56
N TRP A 106 -14.80 4.76 -6.47
CA TRP A 106 -13.58 5.52 -6.18
C TRP A 106 -13.76 7.01 -6.48
N SER A 107 -13.08 7.85 -5.72
CA SER A 107 -12.98 9.28 -5.99
C SER A 107 -12.32 9.55 -7.34
N GLU A 108 -12.38 10.80 -7.80
CA GLU A 108 -11.48 11.29 -8.84
C GLU A 108 -10.03 11.02 -8.46
N GLN A 109 -9.24 10.55 -9.44
CA GLN A 109 -7.83 10.25 -9.26
C GLN A 109 -7.00 11.53 -9.20
N GLN A 110 -6.01 11.56 -8.32
CA GLN A 110 -5.15 12.73 -8.11
C GLN A 110 -3.68 12.33 -8.24
N MET A 111 -2.90 13.13 -8.95
CA MET A 111 -1.44 13.03 -8.96
C MET A 111 -0.87 13.78 -7.76
N ILE A 112 -0.14 13.10 -6.90
CA ILE A 112 0.55 13.70 -5.74
C ILE A 112 2.00 13.98 -6.13
N PRO A 113 2.40 15.24 -6.35
CA PRO A 113 3.67 15.59 -7.00
C PRO A 113 4.84 15.64 -6.00
N VAL A 114 5.22 14.50 -5.46
CA VAL A 114 6.19 14.38 -4.35
C VAL A 114 7.65 14.69 -4.73
N MET A 115 8.01 14.59 -6.00
CA MET A 115 9.37 14.88 -6.48
C MET A 115 9.43 16.14 -7.38
N ALA A 116 8.43 17.01 -7.30
CA ALA A 116 8.36 18.23 -8.13
C ALA A 116 9.58 19.17 -7.95
N ASN A 117 10.18 19.18 -6.75
CA ASN A 117 11.39 19.98 -6.45
C ASN A 117 12.70 19.32 -6.91
N GLU A 118 12.61 18.10 -7.48
CA GLU A 118 13.75 17.30 -7.96
C GLU A 118 13.51 16.89 -9.43
N PRO A 119 13.57 17.84 -10.36
CA PRO A 119 13.14 17.63 -11.75
C PRO A 119 13.98 16.60 -12.52
N THR A 120 15.13 16.22 -12.01
CA THR A 120 15.98 15.15 -12.59
C THR A 120 15.61 13.75 -12.12
N THR A 121 14.62 13.62 -11.23
CA THR A 121 14.12 12.32 -10.77
C THR A 121 13.67 11.47 -11.96
N VAL A 122 14.14 10.22 -11.99
CA VAL A 122 13.83 9.28 -13.06
C VAL A 122 12.43 8.72 -12.90
N ASN A 123 12.04 8.40 -11.68
CA ASN A 123 10.80 7.68 -11.36
C ASN A 123 10.33 7.91 -9.92
N VAL A 124 9.06 7.54 -9.68
CA VAL A 124 8.45 7.39 -8.36
C VAL A 124 7.79 6.02 -8.35
N TRP A 125 8.39 5.03 -7.67
CA TRP A 125 7.99 3.63 -7.74
C TRP A 125 7.50 3.10 -6.40
N ALA A 126 6.56 2.17 -6.50
CA ALA A 126 6.03 1.38 -5.39
C ALA A 126 5.72 2.24 -4.15
N PRO A 127 4.81 3.24 -4.27
CA PRO A 127 4.39 3.98 -3.10
C PRO A 127 3.64 3.06 -2.14
N GLU A 128 4.08 3.03 -0.89
CA GLU A 128 3.46 2.29 0.19
C GLU A 128 2.85 3.26 1.19
N ILE A 129 1.56 3.09 1.46
CA ILE A 129 0.80 3.96 2.36
C ILE A 129 0.68 3.34 3.75
N PHE A 130 0.96 4.16 4.76
CA PHE A 130 0.79 3.82 6.17
C PHE A 130 -0.07 4.89 6.84
N TYR A 131 -0.99 4.49 7.73
CA TYR A 131 -1.74 5.41 8.57
C TYR A 131 -1.23 5.34 10.00
N ASP A 132 -0.77 6.48 10.52
CA ASP A 132 -0.31 6.63 11.90
C ASP A 132 -1.50 7.07 12.77
N ASP A 133 -2.04 6.15 13.55
CA ASP A 133 -3.19 6.37 14.43
C ASP A 133 -2.88 7.37 15.55
N GLU A 134 -1.61 7.46 15.99
CA GLU A 134 -1.21 8.36 17.08
C GLU A 134 -1.12 9.81 16.58
N ALA A 135 -0.61 10.01 15.37
CA ALA A 135 -0.48 11.33 14.75
C ALA A 135 -1.69 11.71 13.88
N GLU A 136 -2.61 10.79 13.66
CA GLU A 136 -3.79 10.94 12.78
C GLU A 136 -3.37 11.48 11.41
N GLN A 137 -2.38 10.83 10.79
CA GLN A 137 -1.85 11.22 9.48
C GLN A 137 -1.37 10.01 8.67
N PHE A 138 -1.31 10.20 7.38
CA PHE A 138 -0.68 9.25 6.48
C PHE A 138 0.81 9.52 6.39
N MET A 139 1.57 8.46 6.20
CA MET A 139 2.92 8.48 5.65
C MET A 139 2.88 7.65 4.35
N VAL A 140 3.46 8.20 3.29
CA VAL A 140 3.67 7.45 2.05
C VAL A 140 5.17 7.37 1.80
N VAL A 141 5.65 6.14 1.61
CA VAL A 141 7.05 5.82 1.29
C VAL A 141 7.12 5.37 -0.16
N TRP A 142 8.15 5.75 -0.89
CA TRP A 142 8.38 5.29 -2.26
C TRP A 142 9.86 5.22 -2.58
N ALA A 143 10.20 4.57 -3.68
CA ALA A 143 11.55 4.54 -4.22
C ALA A 143 11.71 5.53 -5.38
N SER A 144 12.79 6.31 -5.35
CA SER A 144 13.17 7.19 -6.46
C SER A 144 14.66 7.15 -6.74
N CYS A 145 15.00 7.24 -8.03
CA CYS A 145 16.34 7.47 -8.50
C CYS A 145 16.51 8.96 -8.86
N VAL A 146 17.44 9.63 -8.18
CA VAL A 146 17.90 10.98 -8.52
C VAL A 146 19.34 10.85 -9.03
N PRO A 147 19.59 11.02 -10.34
CA PRO A 147 20.90 10.77 -10.94
C PRO A 147 22.02 11.58 -10.27
N GLY A 148 23.13 10.90 -9.98
CA GLY A 148 24.32 11.54 -9.38
C GLY A 148 24.22 11.87 -7.89
N ARG A 149 23.09 11.61 -7.22
CA ARG A 149 22.91 11.90 -5.79
C ARG A 149 23.67 10.92 -4.89
N PHE A 150 23.71 9.65 -5.28
CA PHE A 150 24.37 8.58 -4.52
C PHE A 150 25.40 7.87 -5.40
N GLU A 151 26.59 7.64 -4.86
CA GLU A 151 27.70 7.03 -5.60
C GLU A 151 27.74 5.50 -5.47
N LYS A 152 27.19 4.97 -4.38
CA LYS A 152 27.25 3.52 -4.06
C LYS A 152 25.93 2.83 -4.40
N GLY A 153 26.02 1.52 -4.67
CA GLY A 153 24.88 0.65 -4.86
C GLY A 153 24.15 0.88 -6.16
N ILE A 154 24.89 1.13 -7.23
CA ILE A 154 24.36 1.38 -8.58
C ILE A 154 23.87 0.06 -9.19
N GLU A 155 22.66 0.08 -9.75
CA GLU A 155 22.08 -1.01 -10.51
C GLU A 155 22.71 -1.13 -11.92
N GLU A 156 22.42 -2.24 -12.60
CA GLU A 156 22.90 -2.51 -13.96
C GLU A 156 22.53 -1.39 -14.94
N GLU A 157 21.36 -0.79 -14.81
CA GLU A 157 20.88 0.31 -15.66
C GLU A 157 21.38 1.69 -15.23
N LYS A 158 22.34 1.74 -14.32
CA LYS A 158 22.89 2.95 -13.69
C LYS A 158 21.87 3.70 -12.82
N ASN A 159 20.73 3.12 -12.52
CA ASN A 159 19.82 3.62 -11.51
C ASN A 159 20.41 3.41 -10.11
N ASN A 160 20.00 4.23 -9.18
CA ASN A 160 20.45 4.15 -7.80
C ASN A 160 19.36 4.71 -6.89
N HIS A 161 18.37 3.87 -6.60
CA HIS A 161 17.19 4.23 -5.85
C HIS A 161 17.48 4.39 -4.35
N ARG A 162 16.75 5.30 -3.72
CA ARG A 162 16.63 5.42 -2.27
C ARG A 162 15.17 5.57 -1.89
N LEU A 163 14.88 5.33 -0.63
CA LEU A 163 13.54 5.47 -0.08
C LEU A 163 13.31 6.89 0.41
N TYR A 164 12.24 7.48 -0.07
CA TYR A 164 11.76 8.81 0.31
C TYR A 164 10.39 8.72 0.93
N TYR A 165 9.96 9.75 1.64
CA TYR A 165 8.63 9.81 2.21
C TYR A 165 8.07 11.23 2.26
N ILE A 166 6.76 11.30 2.36
CA ILE A 166 6.00 12.47 2.79
C ILE A 166 5.05 12.06 3.92
N THR A 167 4.54 13.05 4.65
CA THR A 167 3.37 12.91 5.50
C THR A 167 2.27 13.85 5.06
N THR A 168 1.02 13.45 5.28
CA THR A 168 -0.16 14.25 4.96
C THR A 168 -1.36 13.83 5.83
N LYS A 169 -2.30 14.74 6.04
CA LYS A 169 -3.57 14.41 6.69
C LYS A 169 -4.72 14.22 5.70
N ASP A 170 -4.60 14.78 4.50
CA ASP A 170 -5.75 14.94 3.59
C ASP A 170 -5.39 14.80 2.10
N PHE A 171 -4.15 14.51 1.75
CA PHE A 171 -3.60 14.47 0.39
C PHE A 171 -3.77 15.79 -0.41
N LYS A 172 -4.22 16.87 0.22
CA LYS A 172 -4.25 18.22 -0.35
C LYS A 172 -3.04 19.02 0.03
N THR A 173 -2.62 18.86 1.28
CA THR A 173 -1.41 19.46 1.84
C THR A 173 -0.44 18.35 2.19
N ILE A 174 0.71 18.30 1.53
CA ILE A 174 1.76 17.34 1.79
C ILE A 174 2.97 18.00 2.46
N SER A 175 3.69 17.27 3.29
CA SER A 175 4.98 17.73 3.80
C SER A 175 6.02 17.86 2.68
N GLU A 176 7.14 18.50 2.96
CA GLU A 176 8.31 18.37 2.10
C GLU A 176 8.73 16.91 1.99
N THR A 177 9.21 16.52 0.80
CA THR A 177 9.82 15.21 0.57
C THR A 177 11.12 15.10 1.35
N LYS A 178 11.27 14.00 2.07
CA LYS A 178 12.48 13.68 2.85
C LYS A 178 13.03 12.32 2.46
N LEU A 179 14.33 12.18 2.55
CA LEU A 179 15.00 10.89 2.49
C LEU A 179 14.61 10.09 3.74
N LEU A 180 14.02 8.91 3.55
CA LEU A 180 13.69 8.02 4.67
C LEU A 180 14.89 7.15 5.01
N TYR A 181 15.50 6.54 3.98
CA TYR A 181 16.53 5.56 4.21
C TYR A 181 17.55 5.49 3.06
N ASP A 182 18.81 5.51 3.43
CA ASP A 182 19.96 5.21 2.55
C ASP A 182 20.74 4.04 3.14
N PRO A 183 20.52 2.80 2.67
CA PRO A 183 21.23 1.63 3.14
C PRO A 183 22.66 1.49 2.56
N GLY A 184 23.08 2.40 1.67
CA GLY A 184 24.34 2.30 0.93
C GLY A 184 24.26 1.43 -0.33
N PHE A 185 23.06 0.98 -0.70
CA PHE A 185 22.77 0.24 -1.94
C PHE A 185 21.45 0.72 -2.52
N SER A 186 21.17 0.38 -3.80
CA SER A 186 19.90 0.71 -4.42
C SER A 186 18.77 -0.06 -3.79
N SER A 187 17.77 0.62 -3.22
CA SER A 187 16.65 -0.03 -2.55
C SER A 187 15.30 0.45 -3.05
N ILE A 188 14.38 -0.51 -3.23
CA ILE A 188 13.01 -0.31 -3.68
C ILE A 188 12.04 -1.15 -2.86
N ASP A 189 10.75 -1.07 -3.14
CA ASP A 189 9.68 -1.93 -2.62
C ASP A 189 9.71 -2.02 -1.08
N ALA A 190 9.71 -0.88 -0.39
CA ALA A 190 9.73 -0.87 1.06
C ALA A 190 8.33 -0.89 1.63
N THR A 191 8.08 -1.75 2.60
CA THR A 191 6.87 -1.74 3.41
C THR A 191 7.21 -1.71 4.90
N ILE A 192 6.36 -1.08 5.72
CA ILE A 192 6.62 -0.86 7.14
C ILE A 192 5.50 -1.45 7.98
N ILE A 193 5.88 -2.13 9.06
CA ILE A 193 4.95 -2.63 10.07
C ILE A 193 5.27 -1.99 11.42
N LYS A 194 4.25 -1.53 12.12
CA LYS A 194 4.28 -1.20 13.54
C LYS A 194 3.94 -2.46 14.34
N ARG A 195 4.92 -3.06 15.02
CA ARG A 195 4.72 -4.26 15.86
C ARG A 195 4.22 -3.89 17.26
N ALA A 196 4.69 -2.75 17.77
CA ALA A 196 4.30 -2.20 19.07
C ALA A 196 4.58 -0.70 19.09
N LYS A 197 4.30 -0.04 20.20
CA LYS A 197 4.71 1.34 20.41
C LYS A 197 6.24 1.45 20.35
N ASN A 198 6.75 2.37 19.52
CA ASN A 198 8.17 2.57 19.27
C ASN A 198 8.90 1.31 18.77
N ASP A 199 8.21 0.49 17.97
CA ASP A 199 8.79 -0.70 17.37
C ASP A 199 8.28 -0.89 15.94
N TYR A 200 9.11 -0.47 14.98
CA TYR A 200 8.82 -0.49 13.55
C TYR A 200 9.81 -1.40 12.82
N VAL A 201 9.30 -2.18 11.91
CA VAL A 201 10.08 -3.01 11.00
C VAL A 201 9.81 -2.57 9.58
N MET A 202 10.86 -2.21 8.87
CA MET A 202 10.82 -1.97 7.43
C MET A 202 11.40 -3.20 6.73
N VAL A 203 10.63 -3.79 5.84
CA VAL A 203 11.12 -4.79 4.88
C VAL A 203 11.37 -4.05 3.57
N LEU A 204 12.52 -4.25 2.96
CA LEU A 204 12.92 -3.56 1.73
C LEU A 204 13.67 -4.52 0.82
N LYS A 205 13.65 -4.22 -0.48
CA LYS A 205 14.41 -4.95 -1.47
C LYS A 205 15.75 -4.26 -1.74
N ASP A 206 16.84 -5.00 -1.64
CA ASP A 206 18.12 -4.65 -2.25
C ASP A 206 18.00 -4.90 -3.76
N ASN A 207 17.98 -3.85 -4.55
CA ASN A 207 17.83 -3.95 -6.00
C ASN A 207 19.16 -3.98 -6.76
N THR A 208 20.30 -3.91 -6.05
CA THR A 208 21.62 -4.07 -6.68
C THR A 208 21.79 -5.47 -7.21
N ARG A 209 22.60 -5.62 -8.26
CA ARG A 209 22.91 -6.94 -8.82
C ARG A 209 24.25 -7.45 -8.30
N PRO A 210 24.37 -8.74 -7.97
CA PRO A 210 23.38 -9.82 -8.22
C PRO A 210 22.37 -10.01 -7.09
N GLU A 211 22.34 -9.16 -6.08
CA GLU A 211 21.62 -9.34 -4.82
C GLU A 211 20.10 -9.54 -5.04
N ARG A 212 19.36 -8.51 -5.36
CA ARG A 212 17.91 -8.55 -5.62
C ARG A 212 17.15 -9.43 -4.63
N ASN A 213 17.40 -9.21 -3.34
CA ASN A 213 16.85 -9.97 -2.23
C ASN A 213 16.20 -9.04 -1.20
N LEU A 214 15.51 -9.62 -0.24
CA LEU A 214 14.84 -8.88 0.83
C LEU A 214 15.69 -8.79 2.08
N LYS A 215 15.64 -7.62 2.70
CA LYS A 215 16.32 -7.28 3.96
C LYS A 215 15.36 -6.58 4.90
N VAL A 216 15.71 -6.50 6.18
CA VAL A 216 14.95 -5.78 7.19
C VAL A 216 15.78 -4.70 7.85
N ALA A 217 15.13 -3.63 8.27
CA ALA A 217 15.68 -2.60 9.14
C ALA A 217 14.68 -2.26 10.24
N PHE A 218 15.14 -1.79 11.39
CA PHE A 218 14.33 -1.54 12.57
C PHE A 218 14.45 -0.07 13.00
N ALA A 219 13.39 0.48 13.58
CA ALA A 219 13.37 1.82 14.12
C ALA A 219 12.42 1.95 15.31
N ASP A 220 12.68 2.92 16.16
CA ASP A 220 11.80 3.30 17.29
C ASP A 220 10.72 4.31 16.86
N SER A 221 10.77 4.78 15.63
CA SER A 221 9.85 5.76 15.05
C SER A 221 9.55 5.43 13.60
N LEU A 222 8.34 5.71 13.15
CA LEU A 222 7.89 5.48 11.77
C LEU A 222 8.81 6.13 10.72
N THR A 223 9.33 7.33 11.03
CA THR A 223 10.24 8.08 10.15
C THR A 223 11.72 7.82 10.42
N GLY A 224 12.04 6.80 11.24
CA GLY A 224 13.41 6.43 11.59
C GLY A 224 14.03 7.29 12.72
N PRO A 225 15.37 7.27 12.88
CA PRO A 225 16.31 6.62 11.97
C PRO A 225 16.20 5.08 12.01
N TYR A 226 16.30 4.45 10.85
CA TYR A 226 16.32 3.00 10.74
C TYR A 226 17.74 2.45 10.96
N SER A 227 17.83 1.28 11.56
CA SER A 227 19.09 0.54 11.71
C SER A 227 19.72 0.22 10.36
N PRO A 228 21.02 -0.14 10.31
CA PRO A 228 21.57 -0.77 9.12
C PRO A 228 20.72 -1.96 8.67
N ALA A 229 20.59 -2.16 7.36
CA ALA A 229 19.86 -3.28 6.80
C ALA A 229 20.51 -4.62 7.22
N SER A 230 19.68 -5.62 7.48
CA SER A 230 20.13 -6.97 7.83
C SER A 230 20.87 -7.64 6.69
N GLN A 231 21.46 -8.82 6.97
CA GLN A 231 21.75 -9.78 5.92
C GLN A 231 20.44 -10.18 5.22
N PRO A 232 20.47 -10.60 3.95
CA PRO A 232 19.29 -11.05 3.25
C PRO A 232 18.66 -12.26 3.96
N PHE A 233 17.33 -12.29 4.00
CA PHE A 233 16.59 -13.43 4.54
C PHE A 233 15.86 -14.22 3.44
N THR A 234 15.96 -13.79 2.19
CA THR A 234 15.48 -14.51 1.02
C THR A 234 16.63 -14.85 0.08
N GLU A 235 16.37 -15.72 -0.86
CA GLU A 235 17.22 -15.90 -2.04
C GLU A 235 17.18 -14.65 -2.95
N SER A 236 18.04 -14.62 -3.97
CA SER A 236 18.07 -13.53 -4.96
C SER A 236 16.90 -13.61 -5.93
N PHE A 237 16.59 -12.47 -6.59
CA PHE A 237 15.52 -12.30 -7.58
C PHE A 237 14.11 -12.43 -6.99
N VAL A 238 13.92 -12.00 -5.74
CA VAL A 238 12.62 -11.83 -5.08
C VAL A 238 12.24 -10.35 -5.09
N GLU A 239 10.97 -10.06 -5.38
CA GLU A 239 10.44 -8.69 -5.43
C GLU A 239 8.93 -8.64 -5.19
N GLY A 240 8.36 -7.42 -5.14
CA GLY A 240 6.92 -7.22 -5.04
C GLY A 240 6.36 -7.65 -3.68
N LEU A 241 7.10 -7.38 -2.60
CA LEU A 241 6.65 -7.73 -1.26
C LEU A 241 5.45 -6.87 -0.83
N SER A 242 4.59 -7.49 -0.05
CA SER A 242 3.55 -6.80 0.72
C SER A 242 3.43 -7.47 2.08
N LEU A 243 2.97 -6.74 3.07
CA LEU A 243 2.78 -7.23 4.42
C LEU A 243 1.31 -7.12 4.78
N ILE A 244 0.79 -8.17 5.42
CA ILE A 244 -0.55 -8.16 6.00
C ILE A 244 -0.46 -7.98 7.50
N HIS A 245 -1.38 -7.20 8.05
CA HIS A 245 -1.58 -7.14 9.50
C HIS A 245 -2.50 -8.31 9.89
N ILE A 246 -2.03 -9.15 10.78
CA ILE A 246 -2.78 -10.27 11.34
C ILE A 246 -3.26 -9.90 12.74
#